data_1deb721c9909b572c7dcab2d360b5145
#
_entry.id   1deb721c9909b572c7dcab2d360b5145
#
_cell.length_a   1.000
_cell.length_b   1.000
_cell.length_c   1.000
_cell.angle_alpha   90.00
_cell.angle_beta   90.00
_cell.angle_gamma   90.00
#
_symmetry.space_group_name_H-M   'P 1'
#
loop_
_entity.id
_entity.type
_entity.pdbx_description
1 polymer ?
#
loop_
_entity_poly.entity_id
_entity_poly.type
_entity_poly.pdbx_seq_one_letter_code
_entity_poly.pdbx_strand_id
1 'polypeptide(L)'
;MSGKRVLITGAAKGIGFEIASAFLEEGDRVAILDLDKIALEQALDRLGGAGPDRIGVACDVTDEAALNLAVNQVIEQFGGLDVLINNAGFQHVAAIEDFPSASFRALLDVMLVAPFLIIKQVFPIMKRQKGGRIINLASINGLVGFSGKAGYNSAKHGVIGLTKVAALEGAEYGITVNALCPGYVDTEMVRGQLNDLARTRGVPLEKVLEEVIYPLVPQKRLLEPREVADYCLFLASGRGRGITGQAVVIDGGYTAQ
;
A
#
# COMPACT_ATOMS: atom_id res chain seq x y z
N MET A 1 21.28 13.51 11.07
CA MET A 1 21.22 12.17 10.41
C MET A 1 20.58 12.41 9.06
N SER A 2 21.09 11.86 7.98
CA SER A 2 20.40 11.95 6.67
C SER A 2 19.06 11.23 6.78
N GLY A 3 17.98 11.80 6.25
CA GLY A 3 16.65 11.19 6.22
C GLY A 3 16.68 9.82 5.51
N LYS A 4 15.70 8.97 5.80
CA LYS A 4 15.53 7.66 5.13
C LYS A 4 15.22 7.85 3.64
N ARG A 5 15.59 6.88 2.83
CA ARG A 5 15.29 6.79 1.40
C ARG A 5 14.09 5.87 1.22
N VAL A 6 12.98 6.45 0.80
CA VAL A 6 11.66 5.80 0.77
C VAL A 6 11.16 5.68 -0.66
N LEU A 7 10.66 4.51 -1.02
CA LEU A 7 9.97 4.25 -2.28
C LEU A 7 8.53 3.81 -2.01
N ILE A 8 7.56 4.48 -2.66
CA ILE A 8 6.14 4.20 -2.48
C ILE A 8 5.48 4.00 -3.84
N THR A 9 4.77 2.91 -4.03
CA THR A 9 4.02 2.63 -5.27
C THR A 9 2.56 3.06 -5.15
N GLY A 10 1.92 3.52 -6.24
CA GLY A 10 0.55 4.00 -6.26
C GLY A 10 0.36 5.23 -5.37
N ALA A 11 1.29 6.19 -5.45
CA ALA A 11 1.37 7.28 -4.50
C ALA A 11 0.97 8.66 -5.05
N ALA A 12 0.35 8.71 -6.24
CA ALA A 12 -0.18 9.97 -6.77
C ALA A 12 -1.42 10.47 -6.00
N LYS A 13 -2.11 9.61 -5.24
CA LYS A 13 -3.32 9.95 -4.48
C LYS A 13 -3.57 9.02 -3.29
N GLY A 14 -4.58 9.35 -2.49
CA GLY A 14 -5.09 8.51 -1.41
C GLY A 14 -4.04 8.19 -0.34
N ILE A 15 -4.02 6.94 0.14
CA ILE A 15 -3.14 6.49 1.21
C ILE A 15 -1.66 6.67 0.83
N GLY A 16 -1.28 6.31 -0.40
CA GLY A 16 0.11 6.42 -0.85
C GLY A 16 0.63 7.85 -0.86
N PHE A 17 -0.20 8.81 -1.28
CA PHE A 17 0.13 10.23 -1.23
C PHE A 17 0.32 10.73 0.21
N GLU A 18 -0.59 10.35 1.11
CA GLU A 18 -0.49 10.76 2.52
C GLU A 18 0.74 10.15 3.20
N ILE A 19 1.07 8.90 2.88
CA ILE A 19 2.32 8.29 3.34
C ILE A 19 3.53 9.08 2.84
N ALA A 20 3.54 9.47 1.55
CA ALA A 20 4.63 10.27 0.97
C ALA A 20 4.79 11.61 1.69
N SER A 21 3.68 12.32 1.94
CA SER A 21 3.67 13.57 2.71
C SER A 21 4.24 13.38 4.10
N ALA A 22 3.77 12.36 4.83
CA ALA A 22 4.20 12.08 6.19
C ALA A 22 5.72 11.79 6.29
N PHE A 23 6.29 11.03 5.35
CA PHE A 23 7.74 10.78 5.32
C PHE A 23 8.54 12.05 4.98
N LEU A 24 8.05 12.90 4.07
CA LEU A 24 8.70 14.18 3.77
C LEU A 24 8.69 15.14 4.97
N GLU A 25 7.60 15.17 5.74
CA GLU A 25 7.50 15.95 7.00
C GLU A 25 8.54 15.51 8.05
N GLU A 26 8.90 14.22 8.08
CA GLU A 26 9.97 13.68 8.94
C GLU A 26 11.40 13.99 8.37
N GLY A 27 11.50 14.67 7.23
CA GLY A 27 12.77 14.99 6.58
C GLY A 27 13.39 13.82 5.82
N ASP A 28 12.58 12.82 5.48
CA ASP A 28 13.00 11.68 4.66
C ASP A 28 12.99 12.02 3.17
N ARG A 29 13.72 11.27 2.35
CA ARG A 29 13.76 11.40 0.88
C ARG A 29 12.75 10.42 0.27
N VAL A 30 11.83 10.91 -0.54
CA VAL A 30 10.70 10.13 -1.02
C VAL A 30 10.66 10.04 -2.55
N ALA A 31 10.61 8.82 -3.05
CA ALA A 31 10.27 8.51 -4.44
C ALA A 31 8.83 7.96 -4.50
N ILE A 32 8.03 8.53 -5.37
CA ILE A 32 6.67 8.07 -5.63
C ILE A 32 6.58 7.48 -7.05
N LEU A 33 6.02 6.27 -7.15
CA LEU A 33 5.71 5.62 -8.42
C LEU A 33 4.20 5.58 -8.62
N ASP A 34 3.76 5.92 -9.83
CA ASP A 34 2.37 5.76 -10.23
C ASP A 34 2.26 5.51 -11.74
N LEU A 35 1.17 4.87 -12.17
CA LEU A 35 0.86 4.65 -13.58
C LEU A 35 0.44 5.94 -14.28
N ASP A 36 -0.36 6.78 -13.58
CA ASP A 36 -0.90 8.02 -14.11
C ASP A 36 0.13 9.16 -13.98
N LYS A 37 0.80 9.45 -15.10
CA LYS A 37 1.82 10.50 -15.17
C LYS A 37 1.27 11.89 -14.78
N ILE A 38 0.05 12.21 -15.18
CA ILE A 38 -0.55 13.53 -14.88
C ILE A 38 -0.84 13.64 -13.39
N ALA A 39 -1.45 12.62 -12.81
CA ALA A 39 -1.71 12.59 -11.37
C ALA A 39 -0.40 12.59 -10.56
N LEU A 40 0.65 11.94 -11.05
CA LEU A 40 1.97 11.93 -10.44
C LEU A 40 2.62 13.32 -10.42
N GLU A 41 2.57 14.06 -11.53
CA GLU A 41 3.07 15.43 -11.61
C GLU A 41 2.30 16.36 -10.65
N GLN A 42 0.98 16.26 -10.61
CA GLN A 42 0.15 17.01 -9.65
C GLN A 42 0.47 16.64 -8.18
N ALA A 43 0.73 15.38 -7.91
CA ALA A 43 1.13 14.93 -6.57
C ALA A 43 2.48 15.53 -6.17
N LEU A 44 3.46 15.52 -7.06
CA LEU A 44 4.75 16.17 -6.82
C LEU A 44 4.62 17.66 -6.53
N ASP A 45 3.80 18.39 -7.30
CA ASP A 45 3.56 19.80 -7.06
C ASP A 45 2.95 20.06 -5.67
N ARG A 46 1.98 19.24 -5.26
CA ARG A 46 1.37 19.31 -3.92
C ARG A 46 2.37 18.97 -2.80
N LEU A 47 3.35 18.11 -3.07
CA LEU A 47 4.42 17.79 -2.13
C LEU A 47 5.54 18.85 -2.11
N GLY A 48 5.43 19.94 -2.87
CA GLY A 48 6.39 21.05 -2.91
C GLY A 48 7.36 20.99 -4.10
N GLY A 49 7.00 20.28 -5.17
CA GLY A 49 7.76 20.15 -6.41
C GLY A 49 8.83 19.06 -6.37
N ALA A 50 9.29 18.63 -7.55
CA ALA A 50 10.39 17.70 -7.66
C ALA A 50 11.71 18.33 -7.16
N GLY A 51 12.57 17.52 -6.54
CA GLY A 51 13.83 18.00 -5.96
C GLY A 51 14.75 16.83 -5.58
N PRO A 52 15.90 17.14 -4.95
CA PRO A 52 16.86 16.11 -4.57
C PRO A 52 16.35 15.14 -3.51
N ASP A 53 15.32 15.52 -2.76
CA ASP A 53 14.68 14.77 -1.68
C ASP A 53 13.33 14.17 -2.10
N ARG A 54 12.83 14.50 -3.30
CA ARG A 54 11.54 13.99 -3.80
C ARG A 54 11.52 13.85 -5.31
N ILE A 55 11.15 12.68 -5.78
CA ILE A 55 11.05 12.36 -7.21
C ILE A 55 9.77 11.57 -7.50
N GLY A 56 9.28 11.72 -8.72
CA GLY A 56 8.19 10.89 -9.25
C GLY A 56 8.66 10.15 -10.49
N VAL A 57 8.31 8.88 -10.58
CA VAL A 57 8.60 8.04 -11.73
C VAL A 57 7.30 7.41 -12.22
N ALA A 58 6.90 7.75 -13.45
CA ALA A 58 5.74 7.12 -14.09
C ALA A 58 6.10 5.67 -14.45
N CYS A 59 5.34 4.70 -13.92
CA CYS A 59 5.64 3.29 -14.10
C CYS A 59 4.38 2.44 -13.95
N ASP A 60 4.17 1.53 -14.91
CA ASP A 60 3.28 0.40 -14.72
C ASP A 60 4.02 -0.67 -13.91
N VAL A 61 3.57 -0.90 -12.67
CA VAL A 61 4.21 -1.87 -11.77
C VAL A 61 4.05 -3.32 -12.25
N THR A 62 3.19 -3.58 -13.23
CA THR A 62 3.00 -4.92 -13.83
C THR A 62 3.97 -5.19 -14.98
N ASP A 63 4.63 -4.17 -15.52
CA ASP A 63 5.71 -4.33 -16.48
C ASP A 63 7.05 -4.47 -15.73
N GLU A 64 7.56 -5.71 -15.66
CA GLU A 64 8.80 -6.01 -14.93
C GLU A 64 10.00 -5.20 -15.44
N ALA A 65 10.09 -4.93 -16.75
CA ALA A 65 11.20 -4.17 -17.31
C ALA A 65 11.12 -2.69 -16.94
N ALA A 66 9.93 -2.07 -17.07
CA ALA A 66 9.70 -0.70 -16.68
C ALA A 66 9.89 -0.51 -15.16
N LEU A 67 9.40 -1.46 -14.36
CA LEU A 67 9.55 -1.48 -12.91
C LEU A 67 11.03 -1.55 -12.48
N ASN A 68 11.81 -2.43 -13.12
CA ASN A 68 13.25 -2.53 -12.85
C ASN A 68 13.98 -1.22 -13.15
N LEU A 69 13.66 -0.55 -14.26
CA LEU A 69 14.24 0.75 -14.59
C LEU A 69 13.86 1.82 -13.58
N ALA A 70 12.58 1.89 -13.19
CA ALA A 70 12.09 2.86 -12.22
C ALA A 70 12.75 2.70 -10.84
N VAL A 71 12.85 1.48 -10.35
CA VAL A 71 13.50 1.18 -9.05
C VAL A 71 15.00 1.50 -9.11
N ASN A 72 15.70 1.16 -10.20
CA ASN A 72 17.10 1.49 -10.37
C ASN A 72 17.33 3.01 -10.39
N GLN A 73 16.49 3.77 -11.09
CA GLN A 73 16.55 5.24 -11.09
C GLN A 73 16.46 5.81 -9.68
N VAL A 74 15.54 5.30 -8.84
CA VAL A 74 15.39 5.72 -7.44
C VAL A 74 16.66 5.40 -6.63
N ILE A 75 17.18 4.18 -6.79
CA ILE A 75 18.36 3.71 -6.06
C ILE A 75 19.60 4.54 -6.45
N GLU A 76 19.79 4.83 -7.73
CA GLU A 76 20.91 5.66 -8.22
C GLU A 76 20.79 7.08 -7.68
N GLN A 77 19.62 7.70 -7.73
CA GLN A 77 19.43 9.07 -7.27
C GLN A 77 19.60 9.21 -5.76
N PHE A 78 19.12 8.24 -4.99
CA PHE A 78 19.17 8.28 -3.53
C PHE A 78 20.42 7.63 -2.93
N GLY A 79 21.17 6.84 -3.70
CA GLY A 79 22.31 6.08 -3.23
C GLY A 79 21.95 4.85 -2.40
N GLY A 80 20.75 4.30 -2.58
CA GLY A 80 20.24 3.11 -1.89
C GLY A 80 18.76 3.25 -1.53
N LEU A 81 18.24 2.32 -0.70
CA LEU A 81 16.84 2.30 -0.29
C LEU A 81 16.70 1.78 1.14
N ASP A 82 16.02 2.53 2.00
CA ASP A 82 15.81 2.17 3.41
C ASP A 82 14.39 1.65 3.66
N VAL A 83 13.40 2.20 2.94
CA VAL A 83 11.99 1.86 3.11
C VAL A 83 11.35 1.61 1.76
N LEU A 84 10.66 0.48 1.63
CA LEU A 84 9.77 0.16 0.51
C LEU A 84 8.34 0.07 1.01
N ILE A 85 7.41 0.78 0.36
CA ILE A 85 5.98 0.68 0.63
C ILE A 85 5.25 0.26 -0.65
N ASN A 86 4.81 -0.98 -0.68
CA ASN A 86 3.98 -1.53 -1.75
C ASN A 86 2.52 -1.16 -1.48
N ASN A 87 2.06 -0.04 -2.07
CA ASN A 87 0.73 0.50 -1.87
C ASN A 87 -0.15 0.41 -3.13
N ALA A 88 0.42 0.32 -4.33
CA ALA A 88 -0.33 0.27 -5.58
C ALA A 88 -1.47 -0.77 -5.53
N GLY A 89 -2.64 -0.38 -5.97
CA GLY A 89 -3.79 -1.26 -5.97
C GLY A 89 -5.06 -0.59 -6.48
N PHE A 90 -6.01 -1.41 -6.88
CA PHE A 90 -7.33 -0.98 -7.32
C PHE A 90 -8.38 -2.02 -6.90
N GLN A 91 -9.65 -1.75 -7.22
CA GLN A 91 -10.75 -2.61 -6.82
C GLN A 91 -11.61 -2.96 -8.04
N HIS A 92 -12.12 -4.19 -8.04
CA HIS A 92 -13.20 -4.65 -8.90
C HIS A 92 -14.14 -5.52 -8.07
N VAL A 93 -15.44 -5.31 -8.23
CA VAL A 93 -16.49 -6.02 -7.47
C VAL A 93 -17.43 -6.70 -8.45
N ALA A 94 -17.58 -8.01 -8.32
CA ALA A 94 -18.55 -8.82 -9.07
C ALA A 94 -18.85 -10.11 -8.31
N ALA A 95 -19.99 -10.75 -8.57
CA ALA A 95 -20.26 -12.11 -8.11
C ALA A 95 -19.20 -13.08 -8.69
N ILE A 96 -18.92 -14.18 -8.02
CA ILE A 96 -17.82 -15.07 -8.40
C ILE A 96 -18.00 -15.67 -9.80
N GLU A 97 -19.24 -16.00 -10.17
CA GLU A 97 -19.61 -16.52 -11.48
C GLU A 97 -19.48 -15.49 -12.61
N ASP A 98 -19.65 -14.21 -12.29
CA ASP A 98 -19.58 -13.08 -13.22
C ASP A 98 -18.24 -12.35 -13.17
N PHE A 99 -17.30 -12.79 -12.30
CA PHE A 99 -16.04 -12.08 -12.10
C PHE A 99 -15.13 -12.24 -13.34
N PRO A 100 -14.78 -11.15 -14.08
CA PRO A 100 -13.97 -11.26 -15.27
C PRO A 100 -12.58 -11.82 -14.96
N SER A 101 -12.16 -12.89 -15.62
CA SER A 101 -10.84 -13.49 -15.42
C SER A 101 -9.68 -12.51 -15.66
N ALA A 102 -9.84 -11.57 -16.60
CA ALA A 102 -8.86 -10.52 -16.86
C ALA A 102 -8.71 -9.57 -15.64
N SER A 103 -9.82 -9.13 -15.04
CA SER A 103 -9.80 -8.30 -13.83
C SER A 103 -9.19 -9.05 -12.64
N PHE A 104 -9.50 -10.35 -12.50
CA PHE A 104 -8.91 -11.18 -11.45
C PHE A 104 -7.38 -11.22 -11.59
N ARG A 105 -6.86 -11.50 -12.80
CA ARG A 105 -5.41 -11.52 -13.07
C ARG A 105 -4.76 -10.17 -12.81
N ALA A 106 -5.34 -9.09 -13.33
CA ALA A 106 -4.81 -7.74 -13.14
C ALA A 106 -4.71 -7.34 -11.63
N LEU A 107 -5.69 -7.76 -10.81
CA LEU A 107 -5.65 -7.54 -9.37
C LEU A 107 -4.48 -8.28 -8.70
N LEU A 108 -4.24 -9.54 -9.11
CA LEU A 108 -3.08 -10.31 -8.65
C LEU A 108 -1.77 -9.70 -9.12
N ASP A 109 -1.69 -9.31 -10.39
CA ASP A 109 -0.47 -8.74 -10.98
C ASP A 109 -0.05 -7.46 -10.24
N VAL A 110 -0.99 -6.54 -9.99
CA VAL A 110 -0.70 -5.27 -9.30
C VAL A 110 -0.42 -5.46 -7.81
N MET A 111 -1.21 -6.29 -7.10
CA MET A 111 -1.19 -6.31 -5.63
C MET A 111 -0.46 -7.51 -5.00
N LEU A 112 0.04 -8.43 -5.83
CA LEU A 112 0.81 -9.59 -5.36
C LEU A 112 2.10 -9.78 -6.16
N VAL A 113 2.00 -9.84 -7.50
CA VAL A 113 3.18 -10.09 -8.35
C VAL A 113 4.12 -8.88 -8.34
N ALA A 114 3.60 -7.66 -8.53
CA ALA A 114 4.42 -6.45 -8.49
C ALA A 114 5.15 -6.26 -7.13
N PRO A 115 4.50 -6.39 -5.95
CA PRO A 115 5.21 -6.42 -4.67
C PRO A 115 6.34 -7.44 -4.61
N PHE A 116 6.14 -8.66 -5.13
CA PHE A 116 7.19 -9.67 -5.21
C PHE A 116 8.37 -9.21 -6.08
N LEU A 117 8.09 -8.64 -7.27
CA LEU A 117 9.13 -8.17 -8.19
C LEU A 117 9.97 -7.05 -7.57
N ILE A 118 9.33 -6.08 -6.91
CA ILE A 118 10.06 -4.99 -6.26
C ILE A 118 10.88 -5.52 -5.07
N ILE A 119 10.31 -6.39 -4.24
CA ILE A 119 11.04 -7.02 -3.13
C ILE A 119 12.25 -7.78 -3.67
N LYS A 120 12.11 -8.60 -4.70
CA LYS A 120 13.19 -9.33 -5.37
C LYS A 120 14.34 -8.40 -5.77
N GLN A 121 14.04 -7.21 -6.29
CA GLN A 121 15.04 -6.24 -6.74
C GLN A 121 15.71 -5.49 -5.58
N VAL A 122 14.96 -5.05 -4.56
CA VAL A 122 15.51 -4.24 -3.47
C VAL A 122 16.19 -5.07 -2.38
N PHE A 123 15.83 -6.32 -2.24
CA PHE A 123 16.33 -7.21 -1.19
C PHE A 123 17.86 -7.33 -1.17
N PRO A 124 18.56 -7.57 -2.33
CA PRO A 124 20.02 -7.62 -2.35
C PRO A 124 20.67 -6.30 -1.89
N ILE A 125 19.99 -5.17 -2.14
CA ILE A 125 20.47 -3.85 -1.76
C ILE A 125 20.33 -3.67 -0.25
N MET A 126 19.17 -3.96 0.31
CA MET A 126 18.92 -3.89 1.74
C MET A 126 19.81 -4.87 2.52
N LYS A 127 20.08 -6.07 1.98
CA LYS A 127 21.04 -7.03 2.58
C LYS A 127 22.45 -6.45 2.66
N ARG A 128 22.96 -5.81 1.60
CA ARG A 128 24.26 -5.13 1.61
C ARG A 128 24.30 -3.96 2.59
N GLN A 129 23.20 -3.23 2.74
CA GLN A 129 23.05 -2.13 3.71
C GLN A 129 22.90 -2.63 5.16
N LYS A 130 22.69 -3.94 5.37
CA LYS A 130 22.40 -4.57 6.67
C LYS A 130 21.20 -3.94 7.37
N GLY A 131 20.14 -3.66 6.60
CA GLY A 131 18.91 -3.08 7.11
C GLY A 131 17.96 -2.67 6.00
N GLY A 132 16.69 -2.67 6.32
CA GLY A 132 15.60 -2.24 5.44
C GLY A 132 14.25 -2.39 6.12
N ARG A 133 13.27 -1.70 5.60
CA ARG A 133 11.88 -1.77 6.05
C ARG A 133 10.98 -1.95 4.83
N ILE A 134 10.20 -3.02 4.82
CA ILE A 134 9.25 -3.29 3.75
C ILE A 134 7.86 -3.34 4.36
N ILE A 135 6.95 -2.52 3.84
CA ILE A 135 5.57 -2.46 4.27
C ILE A 135 4.68 -2.73 3.06
N ASN A 136 3.97 -3.84 3.11
CA ASN A 136 2.99 -4.19 2.08
C ASN A 136 1.61 -3.70 2.54
N LEU A 137 0.98 -2.78 1.82
CA LEU A 137 -0.39 -2.37 2.08
C LEU A 137 -1.32 -3.54 1.70
N ALA A 138 -1.67 -4.33 2.70
CA ALA A 138 -2.68 -5.37 2.60
C ALA A 138 -4.09 -4.77 2.79
N SER A 139 -4.92 -5.39 3.59
CA SER A 139 -6.28 -4.95 3.96
C SER A 139 -6.82 -5.92 5.02
N ILE A 140 -7.85 -5.55 5.75
CA ILE A 140 -8.68 -6.53 6.48
C ILE A 140 -9.18 -7.64 5.54
N ASN A 141 -9.37 -7.34 4.26
CA ASN A 141 -9.74 -8.31 3.22
C ASN A 141 -8.62 -9.32 2.87
N GLY A 142 -7.46 -9.20 3.48
CA GLY A 142 -6.40 -10.21 3.49
C GLY A 142 -6.49 -11.15 4.69
N LEU A 143 -7.42 -10.91 5.62
CA LEU A 143 -7.62 -11.67 6.85
C LEU A 143 -9.00 -12.34 6.87
N VAL A 144 -10.01 -11.66 6.34
CA VAL A 144 -11.40 -12.15 6.29
C VAL A 144 -11.94 -12.10 4.86
N GLY A 145 -12.89 -13.00 4.56
CA GLY A 145 -13.56 -13.02 3.27
C GLY A 145 -14.53 -11.85 3.11
N PHE A 146 -14.65 -11.36 1.87
CA PHE A 146 -15.65 -10.35 1.53
C PHE A 146 -16.32 -10.70 0.19
N SER A 147 -17.63 -10.86 0.20
CA SER A 147 -18.41 -11.23 -1.00
C SER A 147 -18.20 -10.21 -2.12
N GLY A 148 -18.09 -10.70 -3.35
CA GLY A 148 -17.89 -9.88 -4.55
C GLY A 148 -16.44 -9.40 -4.78
N LYS A 149 -15.51 -9.72 -3.91
CA LYS A 149 -14.11 -9.25 -3.99
C LYS A 149 -13.10 -10.37 -4.24
N ALA A 150 -13.45 -11.38 -5.06
CA ALA A 150 -12.63 -12.57 -5.27
C ALA A 150 -11.16 -12.24 -5.58
N GLY A 151 -10.87 -11.40 -6.57
CA GLY A 151 -9.49 -11.06 -6.95
C GLY A 151 -8.77 -10.24 -5.89
N TYR A 152 -9.43 -9.24 -5.30
CA TYR A 152 -8.85 -8.39 -4.27
C TYR A 152 -8.52 -9.18 -3.00
N ASN A 153 -9.46 -9.99 -2.49
CA ASN A 153 -9.21 -10.84 -1.33
C ASN A 153 -8.06 -11.81 -1.59
N SER A 154 -8.03 -12.46 -2.76
CA SER A 154 -6.96 -13.39 -3.12
C SER A 154 -5.58 -12.69 -3.13
N ALA A 155 -5.47 -11.52 -3.74
CA ALA A 155 -4.23 -10.75 -3.76
C ALA A 155 -3.79 -10.33 -2.36
N LYS A 156 -4.72 -9.84 -1.52
CA LYS A 156 -4.41 -9.35 -0.17
C LYS A 156 -4.08 -10.49 0.81
N HIS A 157 -4.67 -11.68 0.68
CA HIS A 157 -4.22 -12.88 1.39
C HIS A 157 -2.84 -13.33 0.90
N GLY A 158 -2.61 -13.32 -0.42
CA GLY A 158 -1.33 -13.69 -1.02
C GLY A 158 -0.18 -12.81 -0.56
N VAL A 159 -0.37 -11.48 -0.52
CA VAL A 159 0.69 -10.55 -0.10
C VAL A 159 1.03 -10.69 1.39
N ILE A 160 0.10 -11.11 2.25
CA ILE A 160 0.39 -11.49 3.64
C ILE A 160 1.28 -12.74 3.67
N GLY A 161 1.03 -13.72 2.81
CA GLY A 161 1.91 -14.89 2.66
C GLY A 161 3.33 -14.51 2.23
N LEU A 162 3.44 -13.67 1.17
CA LEU A 162 4.71 -13.12 0.69
C LEU A 162 5.46 -12.36 1.80
N THR A 163 4.74 -11.56 2.59
CA THR A 163 5.30 -10.82 3.73
C THR A 163 6.03 -11.74 4.71
N LYS A 164 5.44 -12.88 5.06
CA LYS A 164 6.01 -13.83 6.02
C LYS A 164 7.30 -14.46 5.48
N VAL A 165 7.32 -14.88 4.23
CA VAL A 165 8.52 -15.46 3.59
C VAL A 165 9.64 -14.43 3.53
N ALA A 166 9.36 -13.24 3.02
CA ALA A 166 10.36 -12.17 2.92
C ALA A 166 10.88 -11.73 4.31
N ALA A 167 10.04 -11.74 5.34
CA ALA A 167 10.44 -11.46 6.72
C ALA A 167 11.46 -12.48 7.24
N LEU A 168 11.22 -13.77 7.00
CA LEU A 168 12.13 -14.85 7.42
C LEU A 168 13.50 -14.74 6.71
N GLU A 169 13.49 -14.49 5.39
CA GLU A 169 14.70 -14.37 4.60
C GLU A 169 15.48 -13.07 4.85
N GLY A 170 14.81 -12.03 5.38
CA GLY A 170 15.40 -10.72 5.66
C GLY A 170 15.95 -10.57 7.08
N ALA A 171 15.50 -11.40 8.03
CA ALA A 171 15.70 -11.22 9.47
C ALA A 171 17.19 -11.09 9.85
N GLU A 172 18.04 -12.00 9.36
CA GLU A 172 19.48 -12.00 9.65
C GLU A 172 20.20 -10.75 9.13
N TYR A 173 19.61 -10.06 8.16
CA TYR A 173 20.15 -8.83 7.57
C TYR A 173 19.57 -7.55 8.18
N GLY A 174 18.79 -7.66 9.26
CA GLY A 174 18.15 -6.50 9.89
C GLY A 174 17.00 -5.89 9.08
N ILE A 175 16.47 -6.63 8.10
CA ILE A 175 15.32 -6.25 7.29
C ILE A 175 14.04 -6.70 8.01
N THR A 176 13.07 -5.79 8.15
CA THR A 176 11.72 -6.17 8.59
C THR A 176 10.73 -6.04 7.44
N VAL A 177 9.81 -6.99 7.36
CA VAL A 177 8.76 -7.00 6.33
C VAL A 177 7.42 -7.23 7.02
N ASN A 178 6.49 -6.28 6.87
CA ASN A 178 5.17 -6.36 7.51
C ASN A 178 4.06 -6.04 6.50
N ALA A 179 2.89 -6.64 6.70
CA ALA A 179 1.67 -6.33 6.00
C ALA A 179 0.81 -5.42 6.87
N LEU A 180 0.54 -4.20 6.43
CA LEU A 180 -0.40 -3.31 7.10
C LEU A 180 -1.80 -3.56 6.54
N CYS A 181 -2.76 -3.85 7.41
CA CYS A 181 -4.11 -4.27 7.08
C CYS A 181 -5.14 -3.21 7.52
N PRO A 182 -5.33 -2.13 6.73
CA PRO A 182 -6.35 -1.14 7.06
C PRO A 182 -7.77 -1.69 6.85
N GLY A 183 -8.70 -1.16 7.66
CA GLY A 183 -10.13 -1.26 7.42
C GLY A 183 -10.62 -0.23 6.39
N TYR A 184 -11.77 0.38 6.66
CA TYR A 184 -12.34 1.42 5.80
C TYR A 184 -11.62 2.76 6.02
N VAL A 185 -10.82 3.17 5.04
CA VAL A 185 -10.09 4.47 5.05
C VAL A 185 -10.81 5.46 4.13
N ASP A 186 -10.95 6.71 4.56
CA ASP A 186 -11.61 7.78 3.78
C ASP A 186 -10.76 8.19 2.57
N THR A 187 -10.97 7.51 1.47
CA THR A 187 -10.29 7.70 0.20
C THR A 187 -11.28 7.74 -0.96
N GLU A 188 -10.85 8.28 -2.10
CA GLU A 188 -11.67 8.25 -3.32
C GLU A 188 -12.07 6.81 -3.70
N MET A 189 -11.20 5.83 -3.51
CA MET A 189 -11.49 4.42 -3.77
C MET A 189 -12.65 3.92 -2.90
N VAL A 190 -12.67 4.22 -1.60
CA VAL A 190 -13.75 3.82 -0.70
C VAL A 190 -15.02 4.61 -1.02
N ARG A 191 -14.91 5.91 -1.25
CA ARG A 191 -16.07 6.75 -1.65
C ARG A 191 -16.70 6.28 -2.96
N GLY A 192 -15.89 5.85 -3.94
CA GLY A 192 -16.40 5.22 -5.17
C GLY A 192 -17.19 3.94 -4.91
N GLN A 193 -16.77 3.12 -3.94
CA GLN A 193 -17.50 1.90 -3.55
C GLN A 193 -18.84 2.18 -2.84
N LEU A 194 -19.04 3.37 -2.25
CA LEU A 194 -20.31 3.71 -1.59
C LEU A 194 -21.48 3.67 -2.57
N ASN A 195 -21.27 4.08 -3.83
CA ASN A 195 -22.28 4.02 -4.88
C ASN A 195 -22.69 2.57 -5.20
N ASP A 196 -21.72 1.66 -5.27
CA ASP A 196 -21.98 0.24 -5.51
C ASP A 196 -22.68 -0.40 -4.32
N LEU A 197 -22.32 -0.04 -3.11
CA LEU A 197 -22.98 -0.50 -1.88
C LEU A 197 -24.41 0.03 -1.80
N ALA A 198 -24.65 1.31 -2.10
CA ALA A 198 -25.99 1.89 -2.16
C ALA A 198 -26.90 1.07 -3.07
N ARG A 199 -26.44 0.83 -4.31
CA ARG A 199 -27.18 0.05 -5.30
C ARG A 199 -27.44 -1.39 -4.86
N THR A 200 -26.40 -2.07 -4.33
CA THR A 200 -26.46 -3.50 -3.97
C THR A 200 -27.30 -3.75 -2.71
N ARG A 201 -27.31 -2.79 -1.78
CA ARG A 201 -28.02 -2.89 -0.51
C ARG A 201 -29.39 -2.22 -0.53
N GLY A 202 -29.73 -1.50 -1.62
CA GLY A 202 -30.99 -0.76 -1.73
C GLY A 202 -31.12 0.40 -0.72
N VAL A 203 -30.00 1.01 -0.35
CA VAL A 203 -29.91 2.09 0.64
C VAL A 203 -29.54 3.38 -0.07
N PRO A 204 -30.14 4.56 0.25
CA PRO A 204 -29.69 5.85 -0.27
C PRO A 204 -28.21 6.10 0.00
N LEU A 205 -27.49 6.70 -0.97
CA LEU A 205 -26.04 6.92 -0.88
C LEU A 205 -25.62 7.63 0.41
N GLU A 206 -26.37 8.65 0.79
CA GLU A 206 -26.15 9.45 2.00
C GLU A 206 -26.25 8.66 3.31
N LYS A 207 -26.92 7.49 3.27
CA LYS A 207 -27.10 6.63 4.43
C LYS A 207 -26.16 5.42 4.46
N VAL A 208 -25.40 5.18 3.39
CA VAL A 208 -24.52 4.00 3.28
C VAL A 208 -23.51 3.91 4.42
N LEU A 209 -22.94 5.02 4.85
CA LEU A 209 -22.00 5.04 5.97
C LEU A 209 -22.69 4.60 7.25
N GLU A 210 -23.85 5.17 7.58
CA GLU A 210 -24.55 4.93 8.83
C GLU A 210 -25.24 3.55 8.87
N GLU A 211 -25.85 3.13 7.76
CA GLU A 211 -26.66 1.91 7.72
C GLU A 211 -25.89 0.66 7.28
N VAL A 212 -24.76 0.81 6.56
CA VAL A 212 -24.01 -0.33 6.00
C VAL A 212 -22.60 -0.44 6.59
N ILE A 213 -21.83 0.64 6.65
CA ILE A 213 -20.42 0.58 7.06
C ILE A 213 -20.28 0.70 8.58
N TYR A 214 -20.85 1.72 9.20
CA TYR A 214 -20.69 1.96 10.65
C TYR A 214 -21.21 0.83 11.53
N PRO A 215 -22.27 0.07 11.18
CA PRO A 215 -22.62 -1.12 11.96
C PRO A 215 -21.51 -2.16 12.04
N LEU A 216 -20.63 -2.23 11.02
CA LEU A 216 -19.52 -3.17 10.94
C LEU A 216 -18.23 -2.65 11.63
N VAL A 217 -18.13 -1.33 11.88
CA VAL A 217 -16.95 -0.70 12.48
C VAL A 217 -17.26 -0.21 13.88
N PRO A 218 -16.76 -0.84 14.95
CA PRO A 218 -17.04 -0.44 16.34
C PRO A 218 -16.78 1.04 16.63
N GLN A 219 -15.74 1.64 16.05
CA GLN A 219 -15.46 3.08 16.21
C GLN A 219 -16.43 4.01 15.46
N LYS A 220 -17.36 3.49 14.63
CA LYS A 220 -18.40 4.24 13.91
C LYS A 220 -17.85 5.41 13.06
N ARG A 221 -16.70 5.23 12.47
CA ARG A 221 -16.08 6.20 11.57
C ARG A 221 -15.20 5.51 10.51
N LEU A 222 -14.88 6.24 9.46
CA LEU A 222 -13.78 5.87 8.57
C LEU A 222 -12.45 6.24 9.24
N LEU A 223 -11.40 5.51 8.92
CA LEU A 223 -10.03 5.91 9.26
C LEU A 223 -9.60 7.07 8.37
N GLU A 224 -8.81 7.97 8.90
CA GLU A 224 -8.14 8.97 8.08
C GLU A 224 -6.91 8.36 7.40
N PRO A 225 -6.57 8.74 6.16
CA PRO A 225 -5.36 8.28 5.49
C PRO A 225 -4.09 8.53 6.33
N ARG A 226 -4.08 9.60 7.13
CA ARG A 226 -3.00 9.95 8.04
C ARG A 226 -2.76 8.89 9.12
N GLU A 227 -3.80 8.26 9.64
CA GLU A 227 -3.64 7.18 10.65
C GLU A 227 -2.87 6.00 10.07
N VAL A 228 -3.08 5.70 8.78
CA VAL A 228 -2.33 4.65 8.06
C VAL A 228 -0.88 5.09 7.83
N ALA A 229 -0.66 6.36 7.45
CA ALA A 229 0.67 6.92 7.25
C ALA A 229 1.50 6.94 8.54
N ASP A 230 0.92 7.34 9.66
CA ASP A 230 1.59 7.35 10.98
C ASP A 230 2.00 5.93 11.40
N TYR A 231 1.17 4.93 11.08
CA TYR A 231 1.55 3.55 11.34
C TYR A 231 2.70 3.06 10.43
N CYS A 232 2.74 3.51 9.17
CA CYS A 232 3.88 3.25 8.28
C CYS A 232 5.17 3.90 8.83
N LEU A 233 5.11 5.15 9.30
CA LEU A 233 6.24 5.82 9.96
C LEU A 233 6.74 5.03 11.18
N PHE A 234 5.82 4.54 12.01
CA PHE A 234 6.17 3.71 13.18
C PHE A 234 6.89 2.43 12.77
N LEU A 235 6.33 1.65 11.83
CA LEU A 235 6.94 0.40 11.34
C LEU A 235 8.29 0.65 10.65
N ALA A 236 8.45 1.78 9.96
CA ALA A 236 9.70 2.18 9.30
C ALA A 236 10.75 2.73 10.27
N SER A 237 10.38 3.03 11.50
CA SER A 237 11.27 3.58 12.53
C SER A 237 12.09 2.51 13.25
N GLY A 238 13.07 2.95 14.05
CA GLY A 238 13.77 2.08 14.98
C GLY A 238 12.89 1.47 16.08
N ARG A 239 11.71 2.08 16.34
CA ARG A 239 10.74 1.56 17.32
C ARG A 239 10.04 0.29 16.79
N GLY A 240 9.86 0.17 15.46
CA GLY A 240 9.27 -1.00 14.80
C GLY A 240 10.25 -2.17 14.57
N ARG A 241 11.53 -2.06 14.95
CA ARG A 241 12.58 -3.03 14.60
C ARG A 241 12.34 -4.47 15.05
N GLY A 242 11.51 -4.68 16.06
CA GLY A 242 11.14 -6.01 16.56
C GLY A 242 9.90 -6.60 15.91
N ILE A 243 9.25 -5.85 14.98
CA ILE A 243 8.02 -6.28 14.32
C ILE A 243 8.39 -6.72 12.91
N THR A 244 8.27 -8.02 12.61
CA THR A 244 8.51 -8.57 11.28
C THR A 244 7.63 -9.80 11.04
N GLY A 245 7.21 -10.02 9.80
CA GLY A 245 6.32 -11.10 9.39
C GLY A 245 4.87 -10.96 9.85
N GLN A 246 4.48 -9.80 10.35
CA GLN A 246 3.17 -9.59 10.94
C GLN A 246 2.17 -9.03 9.92
N ALA A 247 0.91 -9.46 10.06
CA ALA A 247 -0.25 -8.79 9.50
C ALA A 247 -0.81 -7.86 10.58
N VAL A 248 -0.51 -6.57 10.46
CA VAL A 248 -0.80 -5.57 11.48
C VAL A 248 -2.09 -4.85 11.13
N VAL A 249 -3.06 -4.89 12.02
CA VAL A 249 -4.41 -4.39 11.75
C VAL A 249 -4.58 -2.97 12.28
N ILE A 250 -5.23 -2.12 11.46
CA ILE A 250 -5.77 -0.81 11.83
C ILE A 250 -7.14 -0.67 11.17
N ASP A 251 -8.23 -0.94 11.91
CA ASP A 251 -9.55 -1.13 11.30
C ASP A 251 -10.74 -0.62 12.11
N GLY A 252 -10.47 0.15 13.16
CA GLY A 252 -11.53 0.65 14.04
C GLY A 252 -12.30 -0.44 14.79
N GLY A 253 -11.70 -1.64 14.92
CA GLY A 253 -12.27 -2.79 15.62
C GLY A 253 -13.08 -3.75 14.72
N TYR A 254 -13.08 -3.56 13.41
CA TYR A 254 -13.84 -4.40 12.46
C TYR A 254 -13.56 -5.90 12.61
N THR A 255 -12.30 -6.30 12.78
CA THR A 255 -11.91 -7.73 12.88
C THR A 255 -11.83 -8.24 14.31
N ALA A 256 -12.19 -7.45 15.31
CA ALA A 256 -12.14 -7.84 16.72
C ALA A 256 -13.37 -8.63 17.19
N GLN A 257 -14.34 -8.91 16.30
CA GLN A 257 -15.61 -9.58 16.57
C GLN A 257 -15.82 -10.80 15.66
#